data_e03770e6403a3edb79319d828a74269b
#
_entry.id   e03770e6403a3edb79319d828a74269b
#
_cell.length_a   1.000
_cell.length_b   1.000
_cell.length_c   1.000
_cell.angle_alpha   90.00
_cell.angle_beta   90.00
_cell.angle_gamma   90.00
#
_symmetry.space_group_name_H-M   'P 1'
#
loop_
_entity.id
_entity.type
_entity.pdbx_description
1 polymer ?
#
loop_
_entity_poly.entity_id
_entity_poly.type
_entity_poly.pdbx_seq_one_letter_code
_entity_poly.pdbx_strand_id
1 'polypeptide(L)'
;MRLTWKTAAMLVLVHAIPITAHSAVLGGSYYADQYDYAEFYAVTNNKPFRVELLGNPYPTLSMDEVARRLLPVMQANKPPPNLTFTYGAPVEPRHADYRLMLVFDPANDLSASAVCNGTKRFRPGSAGRVYVFAVYCRNDLALSHVNGWVNSTAPDDAGMNSLVKDLFNVVFEQSTYGVLQHGHGFVR
;
A
#
# COMPACT_ATOMS: atom_id res chain seq x y z
N MET A 1 41.99 15.20 61.32
CA MET A 1 41.50 14.22 60.34
C MET A 1 40.57 14.95 59.35
N ARG A 2 41.03 15.22 58.15
CA ARG A 2 40.21 15.88 57.12
C ARG A 2 39.84 14.83 56.06
N LEU A 3 38.55 14.54 55.99
CA LEU A 3 38.01 13.57 55.05
C LEU A 3 37.68 14.30 53.73
N THR A 4 38.43 14.04 52.67
CA THR A 4 38.16 14.58 51.30
C THR A 4 37.25 13.68 50.55
N TRP A 5 36.04 14.14 50.28
CA TRP A 5 35.04 13.46 49.47
C TRP A 5 35.35 13.71 47.98
N LYS A 6 35.76 12.67 47.28
CA LYS A 6 35.91 12.70 45.80
C LYS A 6 34.54 12.40 45.15
N THR A 7 33.90 13.42 44.63
CA THR A 7 32.71 13.26 43.78
C THR A 7 33.14 12.75 42.41
N ALA A 8 32.80 11.49 42.07
CA ALA A 8 32.94 10.96 40.74
C ALA A 8 31.74 11.42 39.90
N ALA A 9 31.96 12.29 38.92
CA ALA A 9 30.98 12.69 37.95
C ALA A 9 30.84 11.57 36.88
N MET A 10 29.70 10.87 36.86
CA MET A 10 29.38 9.85 35.86
C MET A 10 28.82 10.53 34.61
N LEU A 11 29.61 10.59 33.55
CA LEU A 11 29.21 11.13 32.25
C LEU A 11 28.31 10.09 31.54
N VAL A 12 27.01 10.33 31.48
CA VAL A 12 26.08 9.50 30.70
C VAL A 12 26.17 9.96 29.25
N LEU A 13 26.80 9.16 28.38
CA LEU A 13 26.82 9.37 26.95
C LEU A 13 25.45 8.95 26.36
N VAL A 14 24.60 9.91 26.09
CA VAL A 14 23.37 9.67 25.35
C VAL A 14 23.72 9.47 23.87
N HIS A 15 23.71 8.23 23.40
CA HIS A 15 23.85 7.91 21.99
C HIS A 15 22.51 8.26 21.27
N ALA A 16 22.51 9.33 20.51
CA ALA A 16 21.41 9.63 19.59
C ALA A 16 21.45 8.61 18.45
N ILE A 17 20.52 7.65 18.46
CA ILE A 17 20.31 6.72 17.34
C ILE A 17 19.66 7.53 16.22
N PRO A 18 20.26 7.63 15.01
CA PRO A 18 19.63 8.30 13.89
C PRO A 18 18.37 7.54 13.49
N ILE A 19 17.21 8.16 13.68
CA ILE A 19 15.94 7.65 13.15
C ILE A 19 15.97 7.91 11.66
N THR A 20 16.28 6.90 10.86
CA THR A 20 16.14 6.98 9.40
C THR A 20 14.65 7.04 9.06
N ALA A 21 14.18 8.20 8.62
CA ALA A 21 12.82 8.36 8.12
C ALA A 21 12.69 7.56 6.82
N HIS A 22 11.89 6.48 6.85
CA HIS A 22 11.51 5.71 5.67
C HIS A 22 10.24 6.35 5.09
N SER A 23 10.39 7.37 4.26
CA SER A 23 9.26 7.98 3.56
C SER A 23 8.98 7.25 2.25
N ALA A 24 7.74 6.87 2.04
CA ALA A 24 7.28 6.41 0.73
C ALA A 24 7.11 7.60 -0.21
N VAL A 25 7.26 7.35 -1.50
CA VAL A 25 7.00 8.32 -2.56
C VAL A 25 5.82 7.80 -3.37
N LEU A 26 4.74 8.57 -3.41
CA LEU A 26 3.62 8.29 -4.29
C LEU A 26 3.79 9.01 -5.62
N GLY A 27 3.34 8.35 -6.68
CA GLY A 27 3.25 8.90 -8.02
C GLY A 27 1.82 9.34 -8.37
N GLY A 28 1.47 9.21 -9.67
CA GLY A 28 0.12 9.53 -10.14
C GLY A 28 -0.95 8.63 -9.55
N SER A 29 -2.11 9.22 -9.29
CA SER A 29 -3.34 8.52 -8.91
C SER A 29 -4.47 8.88 -9.85
N TYR A 30 -5.47 7.99 -9.93
CA TYR A 30 -6.65 8.20 -10.76
C TYR A 30 -7.86 7.51 -10.13
N TYR A 31 -9.04 8.13 -10.31
CA TYR A 31 -10.33 7.59 -9.93
C TYR A 31 -11.24 7.60 -11.15
N ALA A 32 -11.86 6.46 -11.43
CA ALA A 32 -12.89 6.38 -12.46
C ALA A 32 -14.17 7.11 -12.00
N ASP A 33 -15.00 7.55 -12.95
CA ASP A 33 -16.30 8.18 -12.63
C ASP A 33 -17.21 7.24 -11.81
N GLN A 34 -16.99 5.92 -11.93
CA GLN A 34 -17.74 4.90 -11.21
C GLN A 34 -17.17 4.58 -9.82
N TYR A 35 -16.10 5.26 -9.40
CA TYR A 35 -15.59 5.10 -8.06
C TYR A 35 -16.54 5.72 -7.05
N ASP A 36 -16.99 4.93 -6.09
CA ASP A 36 -17.83 5.37 -4.98
C ASP A 36 -17.32 4.75 -3.66
N TYR A 37 -16.90 5.63 -2.75
CA TYR A 37 -16.47 5.18 -1.43
C TYR A 37 -17.62 4.56 -0.61
N ALA A 38 -18.86 5.00 -0.78
CA ALA A 38 -20.01 4.41 -0.10
C ALA A 38 -20.25 2.97 -0.59
N GLU A 39 -20.06 2.71 -1.89
CA GLU A 39 -20.09 1.35 -2.44
C GLU A 39 -18.95 0.50 -1.85
N PHE A 40 -17.71 1.01 -1.81
CA PHE A 40 -16.58 0.33 -1.17
C PHE A 40 -16.90 -0.03 0.29
N TYR A 41 -17.44 0.92 1.05
CA TYR A 41 -17.84 0.68 2.44
C TYR A 41 -18.90 -0.43 2.55
N ALA A 42 -19.93 -0.38 1.73
CA ALA A 42 -21.05 -1.35 1.79
C ALA A 42 -20.60 -2.78 1.45
N VAL A 43 -19.66 -2.93 0.50
CA VAL A 43 -19.19 -4.25 0.07
C VAL A 43 -18.09 -4.84 0.95
N THR A 44 -17.40 -4.02 1.78
CA THR A 44 -16.25 -4.48 2.57
C THR A 44 -16.47 -4.46 4.07
N ASN A 45 -17.41 -3.66 4.60
CA ASN A 45 -17.60 -3.52 6.06
C ASN A 45 -17.99 -4.84 6.73
N ASN A 46 -17.20 -5.26 7.72
CA ASN A 46 -17.28 -6.55 8.44
C ASN A 46 -17.20 -7.78 7.51
N LYS A 47 -16.49 -7.66 6.40
CA LYS A 47 -16.36 -8.73 5.40
C LYS A 47 -14.89 -8.96 5.02
N PRO A 48 -14.56 -10.17 4.52
CA PRO A 48 -13.28 -10.40 3.89
C PRO A 48 -13.19 -9.60 2.58
N PHE A 49 -12.04 -8.95 2.37
CA PHE A 49 -11.72 -8.21 1.15
C PHE A 49 -10.49 -8.82 0.49
N ARG A 50 -10.68 -9.26 -0.74
CA ARG A 50 -9.66 -9.99 -1.49
C ARG A 50 -8.52 -9.08 -1.92
N VAL A 51 -7.29 -9.57 -1.72
CA VAL A 51 -6.06 -8.96 -2.27
C VAL A 51 -5.36 -9.98 -3.16
N GLU A 52 -4.87 -9.51 -4.28
CA GLU A 52 -3.99 -10.29 -5.15
C GLU A 52 -2.61 -9.63 -5.22
N LEU A 53 -1.57 -10.43 -4.96
CA LEU A 53 -0.19 -10.00 -5.09
C LEU A 53 0.37 -10.50 -6.41
N LEU A 54 0.92 -9.60 -7.23
CA LEU A 54 1.53 -9.91 -8.51
C LEU A 54 2.99 -9.44 -8.54
N GLY A 55 3.91 -10.32 -8.95
CA GLY A 55 5.35 -10.07 -8.91
C GLY A 55 5.95 -10.34 -7.52
N ASN A 56 7.28 -10.45 -7.46
CA ASN A 56 8.01 -10.69 -6.22
C ASN A 56 9.12 -9.64 -6.05
N PRO A 57 8.96 -8.64 -5.16
CA PRO A 57 9.96 -7.62 -4.92
C PRO A 57 11.12 -8.10 -4.04
N TYR A 58 11.01 -9.29 -3.45
CA TYR A 58 12.00 -9.89 -2.55
C TYR A 58 12.45 -11.25 -3.07
N PRO A 59 13.36 -11.30 -4.06
CA PRO A 59 13.70 -12.55 -4.77
C PRO A 59 14.30 -13.65 -3.88
N THR A 60 14.76 -13.30 -2.68
CA THR A 60 15.26 -14.25 -1.68
C THR A 60 14.14 -14.92 -0.87
N LEU A 61 12.90 -14.45 -0.98
CA LEU A 61 11.73 -15.00 -0.30
C LEU A 61 10.78 -15.63 -1.32
N SER A 62 10.07 -16.68 -0.92
CA SER A 62 8.94 -17.17 -1.71
C SER A 62 7.77 -16.19 -1.67
N MET A 63 6.89 -16.22 -2.68
CA MET A 63 5.68 -15.38 -2.67
C MET A 63 4.75 -15.68 -1.50
N ASP A 64 4.69 -16.94 -1.04
CA ASP A 64 3.92 -17.31 0.15
C ASP A 64 4.48 -16.65 1.41
N GLU A 65 5.80 -16.57 1.53
CA GLU A 65 6.45 -15.89 2.65
C GLU A 65 6.24 -14.37 2.58
N VAL A 66 6.35 -13.77 1.39
CA VAL A 66 6.01 -12.36 1.16
C VAL A 66 4.56 -12.08 1.56
N ALA A 67 3.62 -12.89 1.09
CA ALA A 67 2.20 -12.76 1.39
C ALA A 67 1.94 -12.88 2.90
N ARG A 68 2.51 -13.89 3.54
CA ARG A 68 2.35 -14.14 4.98
C ARG A 68 2.83 -12.96 5.84
N ARG A 69 3.96 -12.34 5.47
CA ARG A 69 4.54 -11.19 6.21
C ARG A 69 3.86 -9.88 5.88
N LEU A 70 3.37 -9.69 4.66
CA LEU A 70 2.71 -8.46 4.23
C LEU A 70 1.27 -8.33 4.76
N LEU A 71 0.56 -9.44 4.97
CA LEU A 71 -0.84 -9.43 5.41
C LEU A 71 -1.06 -8.66 6.73
N PRO A 72 -0.26 -8.84 7.79
CA PRO A 72 -0.37 -8.06 9.02
C PRO A 72 -0.14 -6.56 8.79
N VAL A 73 0.80 -6.20 7.90
CA VAL A 73 1.09 -4.80 7.54
C VAL A 73 -0.13 -4.16 6.86
N MET A 74 -0.75 -4.85 5.91
CA MET A 74 -1.97 -4.38 5.28
C MET A 74 -3.11 -4.24 6.29
N GLN A 75 -3.27 -5.23 7.16
CA GLN A 75 -4.34 -5.21 8.16
C GLN A 75 -4.19 -4.09 9.20
N ALA A 76 -2.95 -3.75 9.57
CA ALA A 76 -2.66 -2.65 10.48
C ALA A 76 -2.94 -1.27 9.86
N ASN A 77 -2.84 -1.16 8.54
CA ASN A 77 -3.05 0.08 7.79
C ASN A 77 -4.36 0.11 6.99
N LYS A 78 -5.29 -0.80 7.30
CA LYS A 78 -6.59 -0.85 6.60
C LYS A 78 -7.32 0.47 6.70
N PRO A 79 -7.99 0.91 5.60
CA PRO A 79 -8.88 2.06 5.68
C PRO A 79 -10.12 1.72 6.53
N PRO A 80 -10.89 2.70 7.04
CA PRO A 80 -12.28 2.45 7.37
C PRO A 80 -12.99 1.97 6.10
N PRO A 81 -13.77 0.96 6.09
CA PRO A 81 -14.55 0.23 7.08
C PRO A 81 -13.77 -0.87 7.82
N ASN A 82 -14.49 -1.57 8.71
CA ASN A 82 -13.92 -2.72 9.42
C ASN A 82 -13.83 -3.95 8.50
N LEU A 83 -12.86 -3.97 7.60
CA LEU A 83 -12.62 -5.08 6.68
C LEU A 83 -11.51 -6.02 7.18
N THR A 84 -11.45 -7.22 6.62
CA THR A 84 -10.34 -8.16 6.83
C THR A 84 -9.72 -8.51 5.47
N PHE A 85 -8.46 -8.17 5.27
CA PHE A 85 -7.76 -8.56 4.04
C PHE A 85 -7.53 -10.07 3.98
N THR A 86 -7.71 -10.64 2.81
CA THR A 86 -7.48 -12.07 2.55
C THR A 86 -6.94 -12.30 1.14
N TYR A 87 -6.13 -13.33 0.96
CA TYR A 87 -5.69 -13.80 -0.36
C TYR A 87 -6.63 -14.87 -0.95
N GLY A 88 -7.55 -15.38 -0.12
CA GLY A 88 -8.54 -16.36 -0.56
C GLY A 88 -9.63 -15.75 -1.44
N ALA A 89 -10.19 -16.56 -2.35
CA ALA A 89 -11.40 -16.19 -3.06
C ALA A 89 -12.57 -16.03 -2.06
N PRO A 90 -13.53 -15.10 -2.31
CA PRO A 90 -14.71 -14.99 -1.47
C PRO A 90 -15.51 -16.31 -1.50
N VAL A 91 -15.99 -16.72 -0.34
CA VAL A 91 -16.75 -17.98 -0.17
C VAL A 91 -18.12 -17.90 -0.85
N GLU A 92 -18.69 -16.69 -0.95
CA GLU A 92 -19.96 -16.46 -1.61
C GLU A 92 -19.77 -15.78 -2.97
N PRO A 93 -20.41 -16.30 -4.04
CA PRO A 93 -20.39 -15.62 -5.32
C PRO A 93 -21.12 -14.28 -5.17
N ARG A 94 -20.40 -13.19 -5.36
CA ARG A 94 -20.95 -11.83 -5.38
C ARG A 94 -21.32 -11.48 -6.82
N HIS A 95 -22.29 -10.60 -6.99
CA HIS A 95 -22.65 -10.06 -8.30
C HIS A 95 -21.48 -9.32 -8.99
N ALA A 96 -20.53 -8.81 -8.18
CA ALA A 96 -19.29 -8.20 -8.65
C ALA A 96 -18.11 -8.66 -7.80
N ASP A 97 -16.97 -8.93 -8.46
CA ASP A 97 -15.72 -9.29 -7.81
C ASP A 97 -14.92 -8.01 -7.49
N TYR A 98 -14.99 -7.59 -6.23
CA TYR A 98 -14.21 -6.46 -5.72
C TYR A 98 -12.90 -6.96 -5.13
N ARG A 99 -11.78 -6.42 -5.61
CA ARG A 99 -10.46 -6.82 -5.13
C ARG A 99 -9.43 -5.71 -5.24
N LEU A 100 -8.43 -5.77 -4.40
CA LEU A 100 -7.22 -4.96 -4.51
C LEU A 100 -6.13 -5.78 -5.20
N MET A 101 -5.55 -5.21 -6.24
CA MET A 101 -4.37 -5.76 -6.90
C MET A 101 -3.15 -4.98 -6.46
N LEU A 102 -2.13 -5.65 -5.92
CA LEU A 102 -0.82 -5.07 -5.63
C LEU A 102 0.20 -5.66 -6.61
N VAL A 103 0.60 -4.87 -7.59
CA VAL A 103 1.57 -5.28 -8.61
C VAL A 103 2.93 -4.73 -8.23
N PHE A 104 3.87 -5.62 -7.93
CA PHE A 104 5.25 -5.28 -7.62
C PHE A 104 6.07 -5.19 -8.90
N ASP A 105 6.93 -4.16 -8.96
CA ASP A 105 7.77 -3.86 -10.12
C ASP A 105 6.99 -3.90 -11.46
N PRO A 106 5.88 -3.15 -11.57
CA PRO A 106 5.05 -3.17 -12.78
C PRO A 106 5.86 -2.70 -14.01
N ALA A 107 5.55 -3.25 -15.18
CA ALA A 107 6.05 -2.69 -16.42
C ALA A 107 5.55 -1.24 -16.59
N ASN A 108 6.36 -0.36 -17.18
CA ASN A 108 6.06 1.08 -17.27
C ASN A 108 4.78 1.40 -18.06
N ASP A 109 4.38 0.51 -18.96
CA ASP A 109 3.20 0.63 -19.82
C ASP A 109 2.00 -0.21 -19.33
N LEU A 110 2.08 -0.79 -18.12
CA LEU A 110 0.98 -1.58 -17.55
C LEU A 110 -0.14 -0.66 -17.06
N SER A 111 -1.28 -0.71 -17.73
CA SER A 111 -2.46 0.07 -17.35
C SER A 111 -3.26 -0.60 -16.23
N ALA A 112 -4.02 0.20 -15.46
CA ALA A 112 -4.89 -0.30 -14.40
C ALA A 112 -5.99 -1.24 -14.94
N SER A 113 -6.57 -0.91 -16.11
CA SER A 113 -7.54 -1.77 -16.78
C SER A 113 -6.92 -3.13 -17.15
N ALA A 114 -5.68 -3.15 -17.68
CA ALA A 114 -5.00 -4.39 -18.00
C ALA A 114 -4.75 -5.25 -16.72
N VAL A 115 -4.43 -4.62 -15.58
CA VAL A 115 -4.28 -5.31 -14.29
C VAL A 115 -5.60 -5.97 -13.88
N CYS A 116 -6.73 -5.25 -13.91
CA CYS A 116 -8.05 -5.80 -13.56
C CYS A 116 -8.47 -6.93 -14.50
N ASN A 117 -8.01 -6.92 -15.75
CA ASN A 117 -8.20 -8.01 -16.74
C ASN A 117 -7.18 -9.16 -16.58
N GLY A 118 -6.39 -9.18 -15.52
CA GLY A 118 -5.46 -10.27 -15.22
C GLY A 118 -4.13 -10.23 -15.98
N THR A 119 -3.79 -9.12 -16.64
CA THR A 119 -2.50 -8.96 -17.31
C THR A 119 -1.36 -8.87 -16.30
N LYS A 120 -0.33 -9.69 -16.50
CA LYS A 120 0.85 -9.79 -15.62
C LYS A 120 2.08 -9.37 -16.42
N ARG A 121 2.55 -8.13 -16.22
CA ARG A 121 3.74 -7.61 -16.87
C ARG A 121 4.60 -6.87 -15.85
N PHE A 122 5.86 -7.26 -15.77
CA PHE A 122 6.82 -6.78 -14.78
C PHE A 122 8.07 -6.25 -15.48
N ARG A 123 8.77 -5.38 -14.80
CA ARG A 123 10.13 -4.97 -15.11
C ARG A 123 11.10 -5.60 -14.12
N PRO A 124 12.41 -5.62 -14.40
CA PRO A 124 13.40 -6.02 -13.41
C PRO A 124 13.30 -5.13 -12.16
N GLY A 125 13.26 -5.77 -10.99
CA GLY A 125 13.27 -5.07 -9.70
C GLY A 125 14.63 -4.40 -9.44
N SER A 126 14.62 -3.42 -8.56
CA SER A 126 15.82 -2.73 -8.09
C SER A 126 16.15 -3.17 -6.67
N ALA A 127 17.36 -3.63 -6.43
CA ALA A 127 17.76 -4.07 -5.08
C ALA A 127 17.50 -2.98 -4.02
N GLY A 128 16.82 -3.36 -2.96
CA GLY A 128 16.50 -2.46 -1.84
C GLY A 128 15.43 -1.40 -2.13
N ARG A 129 14.80 -1.41 -3.32
CA ARG A 129 13.70 -0.52 -3.67
C ARG A 129 12.51 -1.32 -4.19
N VAL A 130 11.36 -1.11 -3.61
CA VAL A 130 10.11 -1.76 -3.98
C VAL A 130 9.19 -0.74 -4.65
N TYR A 131 8.77 -1.04 -5.86
CA TYR A 131 7.73 -0.30 -6.58
C TYR A 131 6.42 -1.07 -6.50
N VAL A 132 5.33 -0.37 -6.22
CA VAL A 132 4.00 -0.97 -6.16
C VAL A 132 3.03 -0.16 -7.01
N PHE A 133 2.23 -0.85 -7.79
CA PHE A 133 1.05 -0.32 -8.45
C PHE A 133 -0.17 -0.95 -7.77
N ALA A 134 -0.89 -0.16 -6.99
CA ALA A 134 -2.11 -0.57 -6.30
C ALA A 134 -3.32 -0.21 -7.17
N VAL A 135 -4.18 -1.19 -7.46
CA VAL A 135 -5.38 -1.01 -8.29
C VAL A 135 -6.56 -1.63 -7.58
N TYR A 136 -7.61 -0.83 -7.33
CA TYR A 136 -8.88 -1.31 -6.84
C TYR A 136 -9.79 -1.64 -8.03
N CYS A 137 -10.16 -2.91 -8.14
CA CYS A 137 -10.95 -3.44 -9.25
C CYS A 137 -12.36 -3.82 -8.82
N ARG A 138 -13.33 -3.57 -9.72
CA ARG A 138 -14.66 -4.19 -9.73
C ARG A 138 -14.81 -4.98 -11.03
N ASN A 139 -14.72 -6.30 -10.95
CA ASN A 139 -14.55 -7.16 -12.13
C ASN A 139 -13.31 -6.75 -12.94
N ASP A 140 -13.50 -6.38 -14.21
CA ASP A 140 -12.47 -5.89 -15.13
C ASP A 140 -12.29 -4.35 -15.12
N LEU A 141 -13.16 -3.63 -14.39
CA LEU A 141 -13.10 -2.18 -14.26
C LEU A 141 -12.14 -1.77 -13.14
N ALA A 142 -11.14 -0.94 -13.48
CA ALA A 142 -10.31 -0.26 -12.49
C ALA A 142 -11.06 0.96 -11.94
N LEU A 143 -11.46 0.91 -10.67
CA LEU A 143 -12.18 1.99 -10.00
C LEU A 143 -11.24 3.10 -9.53
N SER A 144 -10.09 2.71 -8.95
CA SER A 144 -9.04 3.64 -8.58
C SER A 144 -7.68 2.99 -8.69
N HIS A 145 -6.63 3.80 -8.82
CA HIS A 145 -5.27 3.30 -8.75
C HIS A 145 -4.30 4.38 -8.28
N VAL A 146 -3.17 3.93 -7.76
CA VAL A 146 -2.03 4.75 -7.38
C VAL A 146 -0.76 3.93 -7.53
N ASN A 147 0.34 4.57 -7.91
CA ASN A 147 1.65 3.95 -7.85
C ASN A 147 2.51 4.60 -6.78
N GLY A 148 3.49 3.87 -6.29
CA GLY A 148 4.43 4.37 -5.30
C GLY A 148 5.67 3.49 -5.19
N TRP A 149 6.65 3.98 -4.46
CA TRP A 149 7.84 3.21 -4.15
C TRP A 149 8.43 3.60 -2.80
N VAL A 150 9.22 2.70 -2.26
CA VAL A 150 9.95 2.90 -1.00
C VAL A 150 11.26 2.11 -1.03
N ASN A 151 12.24 2.54 -0.24
CA ASN A 151 13.36 1.68 0.09
C ASN A 151 12.92 0.68 1.17
N SER A 152 13.00 -0.60 0.84
CA SER A 152 12.55 -1.70 1.69
C SER A 152 13.39 -2.95 1.42
N THR A 153 13.69 -3.68 2.47
CA THR A 153 14.45 -4.94 2.44
C THR A 153 13.63 -6.13 2.89
N ALA A 154 12.42 -5.89 3.42
CA ALA A 154 11.53 -6.94 3.90
C ALA A 154 10.05 -6.53 3.79
N PRO A 155 9.12 -7.50 3.59
CA PRO A 155 7.69 -7.21 3.42
C PRO A 155 7.02 -6.54 4.62
N ASP A 156 7.63 -6.60 5.80
CA ASP A 156 7.12 -6.12 7.09
C ASP A 156 8.03 -5.07 7.73
N ASP A 157 8.95 -4.46 6.98
CA ASP A 157 9.79 -3.38 7.49
C ASP A 157 9.04 -2.03 7.54
N ALA A 158 9.66 -1.04 8.18
CA ALA A 158 9.07 0.28 8.35
C ALA A 158 8.81 1.00 7.01
N GLY A 159 9.63 0.75 5.99
CA GLY A 159 9.45 1.30 4.65
C GLY A 159 8.17 0.76 4.01
N MET A 160 8.00 -0.57 4.00
CA MET A 160 6.80 -1.20 3.44
C MET A 160 5.54 -0.79 4.22
N ASN A 161 5.62 -0.67 5.55
CA ASN A 161 4.50 -0.19 6.36
C ASN A 161 4.08 1.24 5.96
N SER A 162 5.06 2.14 5.76
CA SER A 162 4.77 3.50 5.28
C SER A 162 4.14 3.50 3.89
N LEU A 163 4.69 2.72 2.95
CA LEU A 163 4.16 2.64 1.58
C LEU A 163 2.71 2.12 1.56
N VAL A 164 2.43 1.02 2.26
CA VAL A 164 1.08 0.44 2.32
C VAL A 164 0.07 1.42 2.89
N LYS A 165 0.42 2.12 3.97
CA LYS A 165 -0.41 3.17 4.57
C LYS A 165 -0.75 4.26 3.55
N ASP A 166 0.26 4.78 2.88
CA ASP A 166 0.09 5.90 1.94
C ASP A 166 -0.69 5.47 0.69
N LEU A 167 -0.41 4.27 0.14
CA LEU A 167 -1.17 3.70 -0.97
C LEU A 167 -2.65 3.51 -0.62
N PHE A 168 -2.97 3.00 0.59
CA PHE A 168 -4.34 2.74 0.99
C PHE A 168 -5.13 4.03 1.22
N ASN A 169 -4.49 5.07 1.76
CA ASN A 169 -5.10 6.38 1.91
C ASN A 169 -5.53 6.97 0.56
N VAL A 170 -4.77 6.68 -0.51
CA VAL A 170 -5.07 7.19 -1.84
C VAL A 170 -6.02 6.26 -2.59
N VAL A 171 -5.72 4.95 -2.66
CA VAL A 171 -6.54 4.03 -3.47
C VAL A 171 -7.98 3.89 -2.95
N PHE A 172 -8.19 4.13 -1.64
CA PHE A 172 -9.50 4.11 -0.98
C PHE A 172 -9.90 5.49 -0.45
N GLU A 173 -9.63 6.54 -1.23
CA GLU A 173 -9.93 7.94 -0.87
C GLU A 173 -11.42 8.13 -0.55
N GLN A 174 -11.71 8.74 0.59
CA GLN A 174 -13.08 8.96 1.06
C GLN A 174 -13.77 10.16 0.42
N SER A 175 -13.00 11.14 -0.04
CA SER A 175 -13.54 12.38 -0.56
C SER A 175 -13.24 12.55 -2.04
N THR A 176 -14.08 11.96 -2.89
CA THR A 176 -14.01 12.16 -4.35
C THR A 176 -14.57 13.50 -4.81
N TYR A 177 -15.31 14.22 -3.97
CA TYR A 177 -15.92 15.50 -4.32
C TYR A 177 -14.91 16.64 -4.60
N GLY A 178 -13.66 16.53 -4.13
CA GLY A 178 -12.62 17.53 -4.38
C GLY A 178 -11.88 17.38 -5.71
N VAL A 179 -11.87 16.20 -6.30
CA VAL A 179 -11.04 15.90 -7.49
C VAL A 179 -11.74 16.29 -8.78
N LEU A 180 -13.06 16.24 -8.82
CA LEU A 180 -13.84 16.57 -10.03
C LEU A 180 -13.89 18.09 -10.36
N GLN A 181 -13.52 18.97 -9.43
CA GLN A 181 -13.54 20.42 -9.67
C GLN A 181 -12.27 20.99 -10.32
N HIS A 182 -11.20 20.22 -10.45
CA HIS A 182 -9.93 20.72 -11.02
C HIS A 182 -9.71 20.34 -12.50
N GLY A 183 -10.66 19.63 -13.14
CA GLY A 183 -10.54 19.15 -14.52
C GLY A 183 -11.21 20.01 -15.60
N HIS A 184 -12.03 21.01 -15.27
CA HIS A 184 -12.68 21.89 -16.24
C HIS A 184 -12.28 23.34 -16.06
N GLY A 185 -11.05 23.65 -16.45
CA GLY A 185 -10.68 25.02 -16.81
C GLY A 185 -11.43 25.41 -18.08
N PHE A 186 -12.56 26.12 -17.94
CA PHE A 186 -13.16 26.80 -19.06
C PHE A 186 -12.19 27.88 -19.54
N VAL A 187 -11.55 27.65 -20.68
CA VAL A 187 -10.95 28.73 -21.48
C VAL A 187 -12.10 29.48 -22.15
N ARG A 188 -12.28 30.73 -21.76
CA ARG A 188 -13.01 31.74 -22.54
C ARG A 188 -12.03 32.51 -23.38
#